data_06e1bc3bb49930520c5f8fb146bc3625
#
_entry.id   06e1bc3bb49930520c5f8fb146bc3625
#
_cell.length_a   1.000
_cell.length_b   1.000
_cell.length_c   1.000
_cell.angle_alpha   90.00
_cell.angle_beta   90.00
_cell.angle_gamma   90.00
#
_symmetry.space_group_name_H-M   'P 1'
#
loop_
_entity.id
_entity.type
_entity.pdbx_description
1 polymer ?
#
loop_
_entity_poly.entity_id
_entity_poly.type
_entity_poly.pdbx_seq_one_letter_code
_entity_poly.pdbx_strand_id
1 'polypeptide(L)'
;MTTGTTSLGQESLASLANPATIIVVAMITAMTFSASGAAPTPLYHLYQEHFGLTPALVTVIFAAYVLSLLLALLTTGALSDHVGRRPTVLGALILNIIAMVMFITAGSGAALITARAVQGFATGVATAALGAAILDVDRRRGAVLNSVTVFAGLTVGTLGAATLVTFAPDPAQLVYMVLLALSAIEAVVRQNIHRDPGLWLSADQRRADW
;
A
#
# COMPACT_ATOMS: atom_id res chain seq x y z
N MET A 1 41.63 -11.90 -14.22
CA MET A 1 41.16 -10.79 -13.40
C MET A 1 39.66 -10.57 -13.64
N THR A 2 38.77 -11.43 -13.10
CA THR A 2 37.29 -11.34 -13.25
C THR A 2 36.56 -11.95 -12.05
N THR A 3 36.92 -11.57 -10.84
CA THR A 3 36.27 -12.11 -9.61
C THR A 3 35.60 -11.05 -8.72
N GLY A 4 35.56 -9.79 -9.13
CA GLY A 4 35.07 -8.70 -8.27
C GLY A 4 33.59 -8.31 -8.42
N THR A 5 32.93 -8.67 -9.53
CA THR A 5 31.55 -8.21 -9.80
C THR A 5 30.47 -9.16 -9.29
N THR A 6 30.81 -10.42 -9.01
CA THR A 6 29.86 -11.42 -8.48
C THR A 6 29.61 -11.30 -6.98
N SER A 7 30.58 -10.77 -6.21
CA SER A 7 30.45 -10.67 -4.75
C SER A 7 29.50 -9.55 -4.30
N LEU A 8 29.55 -8.40 -4.94
CA LEU A 8 28.67 -7.27 -4.59
C LEU A 8 27.18 -7.56 -4.88
N GLY A 9 26.90 -8.33 -5.93
CA GLY A 9 25.55 -8.78 -6.23
C GLY A 9 25.01 -9.78 -5.21
N GLN A 10 25.83 -10.71 -4.76
CA GLN A 10 25.43 -11.72 -3.76
C GLN A 10 25.23 -11.15 -2.36
N GLU A 11 26.06 -10.19 -1.94
CA GLU A 11 25.88 -9.51 -0.64
C GLU A 11 24.60 -8.64 -0.63
N SER A 12 24.28 -7.97 -1.74
CA SER A 12 23.06 -7.18 -1.87
C SER A 12 21.80 -8.07 -1.84
N LEU A 13 21.85 -9.24 -2.47
CA LEU A 13 20.72 -10.19 -2.52
C LEU A 13 20.52 -10.92 -1.18
N ALA A 14 21.62 -11.26 -0.48
CA ALA A 14 21.55 -11.86 0.86
C ALA A 14 20.96 -10.88 1.90
N SER A 15 21.18 -9.57 1.73
CA SER A 15 20.58 -8.53 2.56
C SER A 15 19.06 -8.47 2.42
N LEU A 16 18.51 -8.75 1.25
CA LEU A 16 17.05 -8.74 0.99
C LEU A 16 16.31 -9.94 1.60
N ALA A 17 17.02 -11.03 1.90
CA ALA A 17 16.46 -12.21 2.59
C ALA A 17 16.47 -12.07 4.13
N ASN A 18 17.04 -10.98 4.66
CA ASN A 18 17.04 -10.74 6.10
C ASN A 18 15.61 -10.49 6.62
N PRO A 19 15.17 -11.15 7.71
CA PRO A 19 13.88 -10.90 8.35
C PRO A 19 13.59 -9.43 8.61
N ALA A 20 14.61 -8.65 8.99
CA ALA A 20 14.48 -7.21 9.20
C ALA A 20 14.09 -6.46 7.91
N THR A 21 14.66 -6.82 6.77
CA THR A 21 14.33 -6.21 5.47
C THR A 21 12.88 -6.52 5.06
N ILE A 22 12.42 -7.74 5.31
CA ILE A 22 11.03 -8.14 5.02
C ILE A 22 10.06 -7.31 5.85
N ILE A 23 10.34 -7.12 7.15
CA ILE A 23 9.52 -6.29 8.04
C ILE A 23 9.50 -4.84 7.52
N VAL A 24 10.67 -4.26 7.24
CA VAL A 24 10.77 -2.85 6.80
C VAL A 24 9.99 -2.63 5.49
N VAL A 25 10.14 -3.52 4.51
CA VAL A 25 9.39 -3.44 3.24
C VAL A 25 7.88 -3.60 3.47
N ALA A 26 7.46 -4.50 4.36
CA ALA A 26 6.05 -4.66 4.71
C ALA A 26 5.50 -3.41 5.41
N MET A 27 6.27 -2.81 6.32
CA MET A 27 5.90 -1.58 7.02
C MET A 27 5.79 -0.38 6.07
N ILE A 28 6.76 -0.21 5.15
CA ILE A 28 6.71 0.87 4.14
C ILE A 28 5.43 0.73 3.31
N THR A 29 5.13 -0.46 2.82
CA THR A 29 3.92 -0.68 2.02
C THR A 29 2.63 -0.47 2.83
N ALA A 30 2.58 -0.94 4.08
CA ALA A 30 1.44 -0.69 4.96
C ALA A 30 1.25 0.81 5.23
N MET A 31 2.36 1.55 5.39
CA MET A 31 2.37 3.00 5.55
C MET A 31 1.84 3.71 4.28
N THR A 32 2.25 3.28 3.09
CA THR A 32 1.75 3.82 1.81
C THR A 32 0.25 3.60 1.64
N PHE A 33 -0.28 2.41 1.95
CA PHE A 33 -1.73 2.16 1.92
C PHE A 33 -2.49 3.02 2.92
N SER A 34 -1.98 3.15 4.14
CA SER A 34 -2.60 4.00 5.18
C SER A 34 -2.57 5.47 4.78
N ALA A 35 -1.45 5.95 4.23
CA ALA A 35 -1.31 7.30 3.70
C ALA A 35 -2.27 7.56 2.53
N SER A 36 -2.37 6.61 1.59
CA SER A 36 -3.33 6.69 0.48
C SER A 36 -4.78 6.79 0.98
N GLY A 37 -5.14 6.02 2.01
CA GLY A 37 -6.47 6.04 2.61
C GLY A 37 -6.83 7.38 3.26
N ALA A 38 -5.86 8.05 3.90
CA ALA A 38 -6.02 9.31 4.61
C ALA A 38 -5.94 10.55 3.71
N ALA A 39 -5.15 10.49 2.64
CA ALA A 39 -4.85 11.62 1.77
C ALA A 39 -6.07 12.36 1.17
N PRO A 40 -7.19 11.72 0.81
CA PRO A 40 -8.36 12.44 0.30
C PRO A 40 -9.08 13.29 1.35
N THR A 41 -8.82 13.11 2.64
CA THR A 41 -9.53 13.84 3.71
C THR A 41 -9.40 15.36 3.60
N PRO A 42 -8.20 15.96 3.45
CA PRO A 42 -8.07 17.39 3.24
C PRO A 42 -8.64 17.88 1.90
N LEU A 43 -8.77 17.00 0.90
CA LEU A 43 -9.26 17.34 -0.43
C LEU A 43 -10.78 17.43 -0.52
N TYR A 44 -11.54 16.92 0.46
CA TYR A 44 -13.00 16.94 0.41
C TYR A 44 -13.59 18.35 0.30
N HIS A 45 -12.97 19.34 0.94
CA HIS A 45 -13.40 20.73 0.84
C HIS A 45 -13.29 21.23 -0.62
N LEU A 46 -12.16 20.94 -1.30
CA LEU A 46 -11.97 21.29 -2.70
C LEU A 46 -12.98 20.59 -3.61
N TYR A 47 -13.29 19.33 -3.34
CA TYR A 47 -14.30 18.60 -4.11
C TYR A 47 -15.72 19.10 -3.87
N GLN A 48 -16.04 19.58 -2.66
CA GLN A 48 -17.32 20.23 -2.38
C GLN A 48 -17.46 21.52 -3.20
N GLU A 49 -16.44 22.33 -3.27
CA GLU A 49 -16.44 23.57 -4.06
C GLU A 49 -16.48 23.29 -5.57
N HIS A 50 -15.64 22.35 -6.03
CA HIS A 50 -15.47 22.09 -7.48
C HIS A 50 -16.66 21.32 -8.11
N PHE A 51 -17.20 20.33 -7.41
CA PHE A 51 -18.28 19.49 -7.90
C PHE A 51 -19.65 19.79 -7.25
N GLY A 52 -19.75 20.80 -6.39
CA GLY A 52 -20.99 21.12 -5.67
C GLY A 52 -21.47 19.99 -4.76
N LEU A 53 -20.55 19.23 -4.15
CA LEU A 53 -20.91 18.06 -3.33
C LEU A 53 -21.57 18.48 -2.03
N THR A 54 -22.72 17.88 -1.71
CA THR A 54 -23.36 18.06 -0.42
C THR A 54 -22.57 17.34 0.68
N PRO A 55 -22.62 17.78 1.95
CA PRO A 55 -22.00 17.05 3.06
C PRO A 55 -22.44 15.59 3.18
N ALA A 56 -23.71 15.30 2.82
CA ALA A 56 -24.22 13.93 2.76
C ALA A 56 -23.48 13.09 1.71
N LEU A 57 -23.19 13.64 0.53
CA LEU A 57 -22.47 12.93 -0.53
C LEU A 57 -21.02 12.67 -0.14
N VAL A 58 -20.37 13.62 0.55
CA VAL A 58 -19.02 13.40 1.12
C VAL A 58 -19.03 12.24 2.11
N THR A 59 -20.06 12.14 2.94
CA THR A 59 -20.23 11.00 3.86
C THR A 59 -20.38 9.68 3.10
N VAL A 60 -21.12 9.66 2.01
CA VAL A 60 -21.25 8.46 1.15
C VAL A 60 -19.92 8.08 0.51
N ILE A 61 -19.14 9.05 0.02
CA ILE A 61 -17.81 8.82 -0.53
C ILE A 61 -16.88 8.18 0.52
N PHE A 62 -16.93 8.68 1.76
CA PHE A 62 -16.16 8.09 2.86
C PHE A 62 -16.67 6.69 3.24
N ALA A 63 -17.99 6.51 3.33
CA ALA A 63 -18.60 5.21 3.65
C ALA A 63 -18.27 4.14 2.60
N ALA A 64 -18.22 4.50 1.32
CA ALA A 64 -17.84 3.58 0.24
C ALA A 64 -16.45 2.98 0.46
N TYR A 65 -15.49 3.78 0.91
CA TYR A 65 -14.15 3.31 1.28
C TYR A 65 -14.21 2.31 2.45
N VAL A 66 -14.87 2.70 3.55
CA VAL A 66 -14.91 1.87 4.77
C VAL A 66 -15.64 0.55 4.52
N LEU A 67 -16.79 0.59 3.85
CA LEU A 67 -17.56 -0.61 3.54
C LEU A 67 -16.80 -1.56 2.62
N SER A 68 -16.14 -1.03 1.60
CA SER A 68 -15.33 -1.81 0.68
C SER A 68 -14.10 -2.41 1.35
N LEU A 69 -13.44 -1.66 2.26
CA LEU A 69 -12.33 -2.15 3.08
C LEU A 69 -12.78 -3.30 3.98
N LEU A 70 -13.92 -3.16 4.66
CA LEU A 70 -14.48 -4.22 5.51
C LEU A 70 -14.86 -5.45 4.68
N LEU A 71 -15.48 -5.25 3.52
CA LEU A 71 -15.80 -6.33 2.59
C LEU A 71 -14.54 -7.09 2.18
N ALA A 72 -13.46 -6.38 1.83
CA ALA A 72 -12.20 -7.01 1.50
C ALA A 72 -11.62 -7.80 2.67
N LEU A 73 -11.61 -7.26 3.89
CA LEU A 73 -11.14 -7.98 5.07
C LEU A 73 -11.92 -9.27 5.32
N LEU A 74 -13.24 -9.23 5.15
CA LEU A 74 -14.11 -10.39 5.39
C LEU A 74 -13.96 -11.47 4.29
N THR A 75 -13.77 -11.06 3.03
CA THR A 75 -13.75 -11.98 1.89
C THR A 75 -12.35 -12.46 1.53
N THR A 76 -11.32 -11.63 1.74
CA THR A 76 -9.96 -11.91 1.29
C THR A 76 -8.99 -12.18 2.43
N GLY A 77 -9.46 -12.19 3.70
CA GLY A 77 -8.59 -12.42 4.86
C GLY A 77 -7.79 -13.73 4.75
N ALA A 78 -8.43 -14.81 4.27
CA ALA A 78 -7.77 -16.08 4.02
C ALA A 78 -7.09 -16.19 2.65
N LEU A 79 -7.28 -15.22 1.74
CA LEU A 79 -6.74 -15.29 0.36
C LEU A 79 -5.21 -15.35 0.36
N SER A 80 -4.57 -14.58 1.22
CA SER A 80 -3.12 -14.56 1.34
C SER A 80 -2.51 -15.88 1.80
N ASP A 81 -3.28 -16.72 2.50
CA ASP A 81 -2.84 -18.02 2.97
C ASP A 81 -2.87 -19.06 1.85
N HIS A 82 -3.78 -18.91 0.86
CA HIS A 82 -3.92 -19.82 -0.27
C HIS A 82 -3.06 -19.42 -1.48
N VAL A 83 -3.07 -18.13 -1.82
CA VAL A 83 -2.38 -17.60 -3.02
C VAL A 83 -0.94 -17.20 -2.68
N GLY A 84 -0.68 -16.95 -1.40
CA GLY A 84 0.60 -16.44 -0.90
C GLY A 84 0.55 -14.91 -0.68
N ARG A 85 1.32 -14.46 0.32
CA ARG A 85 1.29 -13.05 0.78
C ARG A 85 1.77 -12.05 -0.28
N ARG A 86 2.78 -12.44 -1.08
CA ARG A 86 3.40 -11.54 -2.07
C ARG A 86 2.50 -11.23 -3.27
N PRO A 87 1.93 -12.22 -3.98
CA PRO A 87 1.01 -11.94 -5.08
C PRO A 87 -0.24 -11.18 -4.61
N THR A 88 -0.69 -11.45 -3.39
CA THR A 88 -1.82 -10.72 -2.79
C THR A 88 -1.50 -9.25 -2.58
N VAL A 89 -0.32 -8.92 -2.04
CA VAL A 89 0.11 -7.52 -1.86
C VAL A 89 0.36 -6.83 -3.21
N LEU A 90 0.94 -7.54 -4.18
CA LEU A 90 1.13 -6.99 -5.53
C LEU A 90 -0.21 -6.69 -6.21
N GLY A 91 -1.18 -7.58 -6.10
CA GLY A 91 -2.55 -7.36 -6.58
C GLY A 91 -3.20 -6.14 -5.90
N ALA A 92 -3.04 -6.00 -4.59
CA ALA A 92 -3.51 -4.83 -3.85
C ALA A 92 -2.84 -3.52 -4.32
N LEU A 93 -1.52 -3.52 -4.58
CA LEU A 93 -0.81 -2.36 -5.13
C LEU A 93 -1.34 -1.97 -6.52
N ILE A 94 -1.60 -2.95 -7.39
CA ILE A 94 -2.19 -2.69 -8.71
C ILE A 94 -3.57 -2.05 -8.57
N LEU A 95 -4.41 -2.58 -7.69
CA LEU A 95 -5.73 -1.99 -7.41
C LEU A 95 -5.62 -0.57 -6.85
N ASN A 96 -4.64 -0.31 -5.96
CA ASN A 96 -4.40 1.04 -5.44
C ASN A 96 -3.95 2.01 -6.54
N ILE A 97 -3.08 1.57 -7.45
CA ILE A 97 -2.68 2.35 -8.64
C ILE A 97 -3.90 2.69 -9.50
N ILE A 98 -4.77 1.71 -9.77
CA ILE A 98 -6.03 1.94 -10.51
C ILE A 98 -6.88 2.98 -9.79
N ALA A 99 -7.05 2.87 -8.47
CA ALA A 99 -7.79 3.86 -7.69
C ALA A 99 -7.18 5.27 -7.78
N MET A 100 -5.84 5.41 -7.75
CA MET A 100 -5.18 6.71 -7.92
C MET A 100 -5.45 7.31 -9.30
N VAL A 101 -5.39 6.49 -10.35
CA VAL A 101 -5.75 6.94 -11.71
C VAL A 101 -7.21 7.39 -11.77
N MET A 102 -8.12 6.62 -11.14
CA MET A 102 -9.55 7.00 -11.08
C MET A 102 -9.75 8.34 -10.34
N PHE A 103 -9.01 8.61 -9.27
CA PHE A 103 -9.08 9.92 -8.59
C PHE A 103 -8.56 11.07 -9.47
N ILE A 104 -7.45 10.87 -10.18
CA ILE A 104 -6.87 11.89 -11.09
C ILE A 104 -7.86 12.22 -12.21
N THR A 105 -8.60 11.23 -12.71
CA THR A 105 -9.55 11.40 -13.81
C THR A 105 -10.99 11.64 -13.36
N ALA A 106 -11.23 11.75 -12.05
CA ALA A 106 -12.57 11.90 -11.50
C ALA A 106 -13.19 13.25 -11.90
N GLY A 107 -14.27 13.23 -12.66
CA GLY A 107 -15.04 14.41 -13.07
C GLY A 107 -16.40 14.55 -12.37
N SER A 108 -16.70 13.73 -11.36
CA SER A 108 -17.99 13.74 -10.65
C SER A 108 -17.93 13.07 -9.29
N GLY A 109 -18.91 13.36 -8.43
CA GLY A 109 -19.05 12.68 -7.13
C GLY A 109 -19.24 11.16 -7.27
N ALA A 110 -19.91 10.67 -8.31
CA ALA A 110 -20.06 9.24 -8.57
C ALA A 110 -18.71 8.59 -8.91
N ALA A 111 -17.85 9.27 -9.68
CA ALA A 111 -16.49 8.80 -9.97
C ALA A 111 -15.65 8.73 -8.69
N LEU A 112 -15.79 9.69 -7.76
CA LEU A 112 -15.12 9.66 -6.47
C LEU A 112 -15.60 8.50 -5.58
N ILE A 113 -16.90 8.16 -5.58
CA ILE A 113 -17.44 7.01 -4.85
C ILE A 113 -16.81 5.71 -5.37
N THR A 114 -16.76 5.53 -6.69
CA THR A 114 -16.18 4.31 -7.29
C THR A 114 -14.68 4.21 -7.04
N ALA A 115 -13.94 5.32 -7.17
CA ALA A 115 -12.51 5.37 -6.83
C ALA A 115 -12.26 4.99 -5.36
N ARG A 116 -13.09 5.50 -4.44
CA ARG A 116 -13.03 5.17 -3.01
C ARG A 116 -13.35 3.71 -2.72
N ALA A 117 -14.32 3.13 -3.41
CA ALA A 117 -14.64 1.71 -3.25
C ALA A 117 -13.46 0.82 -3.70
N VAL A 118 -12.85 1.12 -4.86
CA VAL A 118 -11.67 0.38 -5.34
C VAL A 118 -10.48 0.54 -4.38
N GLN A 119 -10.22 1.78 -3.91
CA GLN A 119 -9.16 2.07 -2.96
C GLN A 119 -9.37 1.34 -1.62
N GLY A 120 -10.61 1.36 -1.08
CA GLY A 120 -10.95 0.68 0.16
C GLY A 120 -10.72 -0.84 0.04
N PHE A 121 -11.16 -1.45 -1.06
CA PHE A 121 -10.93 -2.87 -1.32
C PHE A 121 -9.43 -3.19 -1.37
N ALA A 122 -8.65 -2.41 -2.13
CA ALA A 122 -7.20 -2.55 -2.20
C ALA A 122 -6.54 -2.47 -0.81
N THR A 123 -6.95 -1.47 -0.01
CA THR A 123 -6.43 -1.29 1.35
C THR A 123 -6.79 -2.45 2.27
N GLY A 124 -8.01 -2.97 2.19
CA GLY A 124 -8.44 -4.12 2.98
C GLY A 124 -7.63 -5.39 2.67
N VAL A 125 -7.43 -5.70 1.37
CA VAL A 125 -6.58 -6.81 0.91
C VAL A 125 -5.15 -6.64 1.42
N ALA A 126 -4.58 -5.44 1.26
CA ALA A 126 -3.21 -5.15 1.70
C ALA A 126 -3.07 -5.28 3.22
N THR A 127 -4.02 -4.74 3.99
CA THR A 127 -4.00 -4.76 5.46
C THR A 127 -4.00 -6.20 5.99
N ALA A 128 -4.83 -7.08 5.43
CA ALA A 128 -4.87 -8.49 5.80
C ALA A 128 -3.52 -9.18 5.53
N ALA A 129 -2.99 -9.02 4.31
CA ALA A 129 -1.75 -9.69 3.90
C ALA A 129 -0.50 -9.14 4.60
N LEU A 130 -0.39 -7.81 4.77
CA LEU A 130 0.77 -7.16 5.39
C LEU A 130 0.77 -7.35 6.90
N GLY A 131 -0.40 -7.23 7.56
CA GLY A 131 -0.54 -7.48 9.00
C GLY A 131 -0.11 -8.91 9.35
N ALA A 132 -0.56 -9.88 8.57
CA ALA A 132 -0.15 -11.25 8.74
C ALA A 132 1.36 -11.44 8.47
N ALA A 133 1.93 -10.80 7.43
CA ALA A 133 3.37 -10.89 7.14
C ALA A 133 4.25 -10.34 8.27
N ILE A 134 3.84 -9.24 8.91
CA ILE A 134 4.55 -8.66 10.05
C ILE A 134 4.48 -9.58 11.28
N LEU A 135 3.31 -10.17 11.54
CA LEU A 135 3.08 -11.10 12.66
C LEU A 135 3.85 -12.42 12.49
N ASP A 136 4.04 -12.91 11.26
CA ASP A 136 4.79 -14.14 11.01
C ASP A 136 6.29 -14.01 11.34
N VAL A 137 6.85 -12.80 11.13
CA VAL A 137 8.27 -12.57 11.39
C VAL A 137 8.52 -12.32 12.89
N ASP A 138 7.66 -11.54 13.54
CA ASP A 138 7.77 -11.26 14.99
C ASP A 138 6.39 -11.22 15.63
N ARG A 139 5.95 -12.35 16.19
CA ARG A 139 4.65 -12.45 16.89
C ARG A 139 4.55 -11.54 18.11
N ARG A 140 5.66 -11.26 18.78
CA ARG A 140 5.67 -10.53 20.04
C ARG A 140 5.55 -9.02 19.83
N ARG A 141 6.20 -8.48 18.79
CA ARG A 141 6.22 -7.05 18.46
C ARG A 141 5.35 -6.69 17.26
N GLY A 142 4.95 -7.68 16.46
CA GLY A 142 4.26 -7.46 15.19
C GLY A 142 2.97 -6.67 15.31
N ALA A 143 2.17 -6.91 16.35
CA ALA A 143 0.94 -6.14 16.57
C ALA A 143 1.22 -4.65 16.83
N VAL A 144 2.25 -4.35 17.64
CA VAL A 144 2.67 -2.98 17.94
C VAL A 144 3.24 -2.32 16.70
N LEU A 145 4.14 -3.01 15.98
CA LEU A 145 4.74 -2.52 14.74
C LEU A 145 3.67 -2.20 13.69
N ASN A 146 2.69 -3.09 13.51
CA ASN A 146 1.60 -2.87 12.58
C ASN A 146 0.78 -1.63 12.97
N SER A 147 0.40 -1.49 14.23
CA SER A 147 -0.36 -0.33 14.71
C SER A 147 0.40 0.97 14.52
N VAL A 148 1.67 1.03 14.94
CA VAL A 148 2.53 2.22 14.76
C VAL A 148 2.65 2.57 13.28
N THR A 149 2.83 1.59 12.40
CA THR A 149 2.96 1.80 10.95
C THR A 149 1.68 2.39 10.36
N VAL A 150 0.52 1.86 10.73
CA VAL A 150 -0.78 2.37 10.25
C VAL A 150 -0.99 3.81 10.68
N PHE A 151 -0.79 4.13 11.96
CA PHE A 151 -0.96 5.51 12.46
C PHE A 151 0.06 6.48 11.85
N ALA A 152 1.32 6.06 11.69
CA ALA A 152 2.33 6.87 11.02
C ALA A 152 1.93 7.15 9.56
N GLY A 153 1.42 6.14 8.84
CA GLY A 153 0.92 6.29 7.48
C GLY A 153 -0.25 7.25 7.38
N LEU A 154 -1.25 7.13 8.26
CA LEU A 154 -2.39 8.06 8.34
C LEU A 154 -1.91 9.50 8.56
N THR A 155 -0.96 9.69 9.48
CA THR A 155 -0.40 11.01 9.80
C THR A 155 0.34 11.60 8.61
N VAL A 156 1.25 10.84 8.00
CA VAL A 156 2.04 11.29 6.84
C VAL A 156 1.13 11.57 5.65
N GLY A 157 0.12 10.73 5.40
CA GLY A 157 -0.84 10.92 4.30
C GLY A 157 -1.69 12.19 4.49
N THR A 158 -2.22 12.39 5.69
CA THR A 158 -3.04 13.58 5.99
C THR A 158 -2.23 14.86 5.96
N LEU A 159 -1.06 14.89 6.63
CA LEU A 159 -0.22 16.08 6.67
C LEU A 159 0.39 16.38 5.30
N GLY A 160 0.84 15.35 4.56
CA GLY A 160 1.36 15.52 3.21
C GLY A 160 0.31 16.07 2.26
N ALA A 161 -0.90 15.52 2.28
CA ALA A 161 -2.00 16.03 1.47
C ALA A 161 -2.41 17.45 1.89
N ALA A 162 -2.51 17.75 3.18
CA ALA A 162 -2.82 19.09 3.69
C ALA A 162 -1.76 20.12 3.26
N THR A 163 -0.49 19.75 3.30
CA THR A 163 0.62 20.61 2.83
C THR A 163 0.47 20.90 1.33
N LEU A 164 0.20 19.89 0.53
CA LEU A 164 -0.02 20.06 -0.90
C LEU A 164 -1.26 20.91 -1.19
N VAL A 165 -2.35 20.72 -0.44
CA VAL A 165 -3.57 21.57 -0.56
C VAL A 165 -3.27 23.03 -0.28
N THR A 166 -2.33 23.33 0.63
CA THR A 166 -2.02 24.71 1.02
C THR A 166 -1.04 25.38 0.05
N PHE A 167 -0.08 24.66 -0.49
CA PHE A 167 1.06 25.25 -1.21
C PHE A 167 1.14 24.87 -2.70
N ALA A 168 0.43 23.86 -3.16
CA ALA A 168 0.53 23.41 -4.55
C ALA A 168 -0.50 24.08 -5.45
N PRO A 169 -0.17 24.37 -6.72
CA PRO A 169 -1.09 25.01 -7.66
C PRO A 169 -2.27 24.12 -8.09
N ASP A 170 -2.09 22.80 -8.10
CA ASP A 170 -3.12 21.81 -8.41
C ASP A 170 -3.05 20.64 -7.42
N PRO A 171 -3.53 20.86 -6.18
CA PRO A 171 -3.34 19.93 -5.09
C PRO A 171 -4.04 18.58 -5.30
N ALA A 172 -5.22 18.58 -5.94
CA ALA A 172 -5.99 17.37 -6.14
C ALA A 172 -5.25 16.36 -7.03
N GLN A 173 -4.64 16.81 -8.12
CA GLN A 173 -3.87 15.96 -9.01
C GLN A 173 -2.53 15.55 -8.39
N LEU A 174 -1.81 16.51 -7.79
CA LEU A 174 -0.47 16.25 -7.25
C LEU A 174 -0.47 15.23 -6.12
N VAL A 175 -1.44 15.26 -5.20
CA VAL A 175 -1.56 14.28 -4.13
C VAL A 175 -1.66 12.86 -4.70
N TYR A 176 -2.54 12.64 -5.67
CA TYR A 176 -2.71 11.31 -6.25
C TYR A 176 -1.57 10.89 -7.17
N MET A 177 -0.91 11.83 -7.86
CA MET A 177 0.29 11.54 -8.65
C MET A 177 1.45 11.06 -7.77
N VAL A 178 1.67 11.70 -6.61
CA VAL A 178 2.70 11.26 -5.64
C VAL A 178 2.38 9.86 -5.11
N LEU A 179 1.14 9.61 -4.70
CA LEU A 179 0.72 8.30 -4.19
C LEU A 179 0.78 7.21 -5.27
N LEU A 180 0.44 7.55 -6.52
CA LEU A 180 0.58 6.66 -7.67
C LEU A 180 2.04 6.30 -7.91
N ALA A 181 2.93 7.29 -7.92
CA ALA A 181 4.36 7.09 -8.11
C ALA A 181 4.94 6.18 -7.00
N LEU A 182 4.60 6.44 -5.74
CA LEU A 182 5.03 5.60 -4.60
C LEU A 182 4.54 4.16 -4.77
N SER A 183 3.25 3.95 -5.05
CA SER A 183 2.67 2.61 -5.25
C SER A 183 3.28 1.89 -6.46
N ALA A 184 3.58 2.61 -7.54
CA ALA A 184 4.23 2.05 -8.73
C ALA A 184 5.68 1.63 -8.44
N ILE A 185 6.45 2.48 -7.74
CA ILE A 185 7.82 2.14 -7.32
C ILE A 185 7.81 0.88 -6.45
N GLU A 186 6.91 0.81 -5.45
CA GLU A 186 6.80 -0.37 -4.59
C GLU A 186 6.42 -1.63 -5.38
N ALA A 187 5.50 -1.52 -6.35
CA ALA A 187 5.11 -2.65 -7.19
C ALA A 187 6.30 -3.14 -8.04
N VAL A 188 7.07 -2.24 -8.65
CA VAL A 188 8.27 -2.56 -9.44
C VAL A 188 9.36 -3.20 -8.57
N VAL A 189 9.64 -2.63 -7.40
CA VAL A 189 10.62 -3.18 -6.45
C VAL A 189 10.24 -4.61 -6.05
N ARG A 190 8.97 -4.85 -5.71
CA ARG A 190 8.48 -6.19 -5.36
C ARG A 190 8.54 -7.17 -6.52
N GLN A 191 8.23 -6.72 -7.74
CA GLN A 191 8.30 -7.56 -8.94
C GLN A 191 9.75 -7.95 -9.28
N ASN A 192 10.71 -7.03 -9.12
CA ASN A 192 12.12 -7.30 -9.35
C ASN A 192 12.71 -8.27 -8.31
N ILE A 193 12.35 -8.11 -7.03
CA ILE A 193 12.73 -9.08 -5.99
C ILE A 193 12.21 -10.50 -6.30
N HIS A 194 11.11 -10.62 -7.05
CA HIS A 194 10.52 -11.92 -7.43
C HIS A 194 11.21 -12.58 -8.63
N ARG A 195 11.91 -11.83 -9.48
CA ARG A 195 12.57 -12.36 -10.68
C ARG A 195 13.89 -13.08 -10.41
N ASP A 196 14.43 -12.99 -9.21
CA ASP A 196 15.68 -13.66 -8.83
C ASP A 196 15.40 -14.99 -8.11
N PRO A 197 15.49 -16.15 -8.84
CA PRO A 197 15.25 -17.50 -8.30
C PRO A 197 16.20 -17.87 -7.15
N GLY A 198 17.40 -17.27 -7.12
CA GLY A 198 18.45 -17.57 -6.15
C GLY A 198 18.08 -17.23 -4.70
N LEU A 199 17.15 -16.29 -4.48
CA LEU A 199 16.67 -15.90 -3.15
C LEU A 199 15.77 -16.96 -2.48
N TRP A 200 15.15 -17.84 -3.28
CA TRP A 200 14.19 -18.84 -2.78
C TRP A 200 14.85 -20.17 -2.43
N LEU A 201 15.84 -20.58 -3.21
CA LEU A 201 16.58 -21.82 -2.98
C LEU A 201 17.33 -21.81 -1.63
N SER A 202 17.81 -20.63 -1.21
CA SER A 202 18.50 -20.50 0.09
C SER A 202 17.57 -20.55 1.31
N ALA A 203 16.29 -20.21 1.17
CA ALA A 203 15.31 -20.27 2.26
C ALA A 203 14.73 -21.68 2.45
N ASP A 204 14.54 -22.41 1.36
CA ASP A 204 14.06 -23.80 1.39
C ASP A 204 15.16 -24.78 1.84
N GLN A 205 16.40 -24.56 1.44
CA GLN A 205 17.54 -25.35 1.93
C GLN A 205 17.74 -25.21 3.44
N ARG A 206 17.52 -24.03 4.02
CA ARG A 206 17.59 -23.83 5.47
C ARG A 206 16.46 -24.50 6.26
N ARG A 207 15.33 -24.83 5.62
CA ARG A 207 14.24 -25.60 6.26
C ARG A 207 14.47 -27.10 6.21
N ALA A 208 15.30 -27.58 5.29
CA ALA A 208 15.63 -29.00 5.17
C ALA A 208 16.72 -29.44 6.17
N ASP A 209 17.44 -28.50 6.77
CA ASP A 209 18.54 -28.76 7.71
C ASP A 209 18.11 -28.74 9.20
N TRP A 210 16.78 -28.68 9.49
CA TRP A 210 16.16 -28.85 10.82
C TRP A 210 15.29 -30.09 10.84
#